data_2b2eab00a97a37a64e002a23853c9055
#
_entry.id   2b2eab00a97a37a64e002a23853c9055
#
_cell.length_a   1.000
_cell.length_b   1.000
_cell.length_c   1.000
_cell.angle_alpha   90.00
_cell.angle_beta   90.00
_cell.angle_gamma   90.00
#
_symmetry.space_group_name_H-M   'P 1'
#
loop_
_entity.id
_entity.type
_entity.pdbx_description
1 polymer ?
#
loop_
_entity_poly.entity_id
_entity_poly.type
_entity_poly.pdbx_seq_one_letter_code
_entity_poly.pdbx_strand_id
1 'polypeptide(L)'
;MDRAKKEEISNFAENKNYEILSIMGDSIDEKSQILTVIQFVQAIDRAELVVTDSFHGAVFSIILNTPFQVLERRTGNMNSRLETLLEKFKLTKNLDREGLSFDDILNTDFTETDSVLSSERKQSKEYLDCFLDNRVTSNE
;
A
#
# COMPACT_ATOMS: atom_id res chain seq x y z
N MET A 1 -8.81 -0.16 -13.77
CA MET A 1 -9.84 -0.58 -12.79
C MET A 1 -11.15 -0.77 -13.51
N ASP A 2 -11.83 -1.86 -13.26
CA ASP A 2 -13.09 -2.11 -13.93
C ASP A 2 -14.26 -1.30 -13.34
N ARG A 3 -15.36 -1.26 -14.08
CA ARG A 3 -16.54 -0.46 -13.72
C ARG A 3 -17.19 -0.94 -12.41
N ALA A 4 -17.26 -2.25 -12.21
CA ALA A 4 -17.89 -2.82 -11.02
C ALA A 4 -17.12 -2.43 -9.76
N LYS A 5 -15.78 -2.42 -9.82
CA LYS A 5 -14.94 -2.00 -8.71
C LYS A 5 -15.08 -0.52 -8.41
N LYS A 6 -15.16 0.32 -9.44
CA LYS A 6 -15.41 1.76 -9.26
C LYS A 6 -16.74 2.03 -8.57
N GLU A 7 -17.78 1.29 -8.94
CA GLU A 7 -19.10 1.42 -8.31
C GLU A 7 -19.05 0.95 -6.85
N GLU A 8 -18.36 -0.15 -6.57
CA GLU A 8 -18.18 -0.66 -5.21
C GLU A 8 -17.50 0.39 -4.31
N ILE A 9 -16.42 0.99 -4.80
CA ILE A 9 -15.69 2.06 -4.07
C ILE A 9 -16.60 3.26 -3.84
N SER A 10 -17.32 3.70 -4.87
CA SER A 10 -18.20 4.86 -4.78
C SER A 10 -19.33 4.64 -3.77
N ASN A 11 -19.95 3.48 -3.80
CA ASN A 11 -21.02 3.12 -2.87
C ASN A 11 -20.52 3.05 -1.44
N PHE A 12 -19.35 2.45 -1.23
CA PHE A 12 -18.75 2.36 0.09
C PHE A 12 -18.42 3.75 0.65
N ALA A 13 -17.81 4.61 -0.16
CA ALA A 13 -17.46 5.96 0.25
C ALA A 13 -18.71 6.78 0.59
N GLU A 14 -19.77 6.65 -0.21
CA GLU A 14 -21.03 7.33 0.05
C GLU A 14 -21.66 6.88 1.37
N ASN A 15 -21.70 5.58 1.61
CA ASN A 15 -22.26 5.01 2.84
C ASN A 15 -21.50 5.43 4.10
N LYS A 16 -20.18 5.59 3.99
CA LYS A 16 -19.33 5.99 5.12
C LYS A 16 -19.13 7.50 5.19
N ASN A 17 -19.67 8.24 4.24
CA ASN A 17 -19.45 9.69 4.11
C ASN A 17 -17.96 10.04 3.94
N TYR A 18 -17.23 9.23 3.15
CA TYR A 18 -15.83 9.46 2.83
C TYR A 18 -15.72 10.21 1.51
N GLU A 19 -14.72 11.08 1.44
CA GLU A 19 -14.32 11.73 0.19
C GLU A 19 -13.37 10.82 -0.57
N ILE A 20 -13.55 10.71 -1.90
CA ILE A 20 -12.66 9.92 -2.75
C ILE A 20 -11.60 10.84 -3.34
N LEU A 21 -10.34 10.47 -3.13
CA LEU A 21 -9.20 11.12 -3.77
C LEU A 21 -8.60 10.15 -4.78
N SER A 22 -8.69 10.47 -6.06
CA SER A 22 -8.07 9.68 -7.13
C SER A 22 -6.70 10.27 -7.46
N ILE A 23 -5.68 9.40 -7.45
CA ILE A 23 -4.29 9.77 -7.71
C ILE A 23 -3.81 9.00 -8.91
N MET A 24 -3.34 9.69 -9.93
CA MET A 24 -2.68 9.15 -11.13
C MET A 24 -3.31 7.87 -11.72
N GLY A 25 -3.78 7.94 -12.92
CA GLY A 25 -4.32 6.81 -13.65
C GLY A 25 -5.83 6.94 -13.88
N ASP A 26 -6.53 5.81 -13.85
CA ASP A 26 -7.97 5.78 -14.10
C ASP A 26 -8.71 6.53 -13.00
N SER A 27 -9.17 7.73 -13.29
CA SER A 27 -9.96 8.49 -12.33
C SER A 27 -11.36 7.91 -12.18
N ILE A 28 -11.84 7.90 -10.94
CA ILE A 28 -13.23 7.57 -10.65
C ILE A 28 -14.11 8.76 -11.00
N ASP A 29 -13.55 9.96 -10.87
CA ASP A 29 -14.19 11.22 -11.30
C ASP A 29 -13.16 12.09 -12.05
N GLU A 30 -13.60 13.25 -12.50
CA GLU A 30 -12.77 14.20 -13.25
C GLU A 30 -11.74 14.93 -12.38
N LYS A 31 -11.66 14.61 -11.10
CA LYS A 31 -10.80 15.29 -10.13
C LYS A 31 -9.51 14.54 -9.82
N SER A 32 -9.00 13.73 -10.75
CA SER A 32 -7.68 13.12 -10.60
C SER A 32 -6.61 14.16 -10.40
N GLN A 33 -5.72 13.92 -9.44
CA GLN A 33 -4.64 14.83 -9.11
C GLN A 33 -3.29 14.20 -9.38
N ILE A 34 -2.34 15.03 -9.85
CA ILE A 34 -0.94 14.65 -9.90
C ILE A 34 -0.29 15.16 -8.62
N LEU A 35 0.18 14.23 -7.79
CA LEU A 35 0.77 14.57 -6.49
C LEU A 35 2.29 14.43 -6.53
N THR A 36 2.98 15.27 -5.76
CA THR A 36 4.39 15.04 -5.44
C THR A 36 4.53 13.80 -4.56
N VAL A 37 5.75 13.25 -4.41
CA VAL A 37 6.00 12.09 -3.55
C VAL A 37 5.55 12.37 -2.11
N ILE A 38 5.84 13.57 -1.59
CA ILE A 38 5.44 13.96 -0.24
C ILE A 38 3.91 13.99 -0.10
N GLN A 39 3.21 14.59 -1.06
CA GLN A 39 1.76 14.65 -1.05
C GLN A 39 1.13 13.26 -1.17
N PHE A 40 1.74 12.37 -1.96
CA PHE A 40 1.30 10.98 -2.10
C PHE A 40 1.36 10.24 -0.75
N VAL A 41 2.49 10.35 -0.06
CA VAL A 41 2.67 9.73 1.26
C VAL A 41 1.70 10.33 2.28
N GLN A 42 1.53 11.64 2.28
CA GLN A 42 0.57 12.32 3.17
C GLN A 42 -0.87 11.89 2.91
N ALA A 43 -1.24 11.69 1.64
CA ALA A 43 -2.58 11.23 1.28
C ALA A 43 -2.84 9.82 1.84
N ILE A 44 -1.85 8.93 1.75
CA ILE A 44 -1.96 7.58 2.32
C ILE A 44 -2.06 7.63 3.84
N ASP A 45 -1.24 8.45 4.49
CA ASP A 45 -1.24 8.61 5.94
C ASP A 45 -2.59 9.08 6.48
N ARG A 46 -3.26 9.95 5.75
CA ARG A 46 -4.56 10.53 6.13
C ARG A 46 -5.76 9.73 5.68
N ALA A 47 -5.56 8.75 4.80
CA ALA A 47 -6.65 7.97 4.25
C ALA A 47 -7.24 7.01 5.29
N GLU A 48 -8.56 6.84 5.26
CA GLU A 48 -9.23 5.78 6.01
C GLU A 48 -9.06 4.42 5.33
N LEU A 49 -9.01 4.43 4.00
CA LEU A 49 -8.85 3.23 3.18
C LEU A 49 -8.11 3.61 1.89
N VAL A 50 -7.15 2.79 1.52
CA VAL A 50 -6.43 2.90 0.25
C VAL A 50 -6.82 1.72 -0.63
N VAL A 51 -7.17 2.00 -1.89
CA VAL A 51 -7.38 0.96 -2.91
C VAL A 51 -6.36 1.22 -4.01
N THR A 52 -5.47 0.27 -4.24
CA THR A 52 -4.32 0.49 -5.11
C THR A 52 -3.92 -0.76 -5.88
N ASP A 53 -3.37 -0.56 -7.08
CA ASP A 53 -2.67 -1.60 -7.83
C ASP A 53 -1.16 -1.33 -7.89
N SER A 54 -0.70 -0.33 -7.15
CA SER A 54 0.68 0.12 -7.14
C SER A 54 1.49 -0.55 -6.01
N PHE A 55 2.67 -1.04 -6.34
CA PHE A 55 3.61 -1.58 -5.36
C PHE A 55 3.97 -0.53 -4.30
N HIS A 56 4.27 0.70 -4.72
CA HIS A 56 4.61 1.78 -3.79
C HIS A 56 3.42 2.17 -2.91
N GLY A 57 2.21 2.16 -3.46
CA GLY A 57 1.00 2.42 -2.68
C GLY A 57 0.81 1.39 -1.56
N ALA A 58 1.04 0.12 -1.87
CA ALA A 58 0.97 -0.95 -0.88
C ALA A 58 2.08 -0.81 0.19
N VAL A 59 3.32 -0.54 -0.23
CA VAL A 59 4.45 -0.37 0.70
C VAL A 59 4.20 0.76 1.68
N PHE A 60 3.79 1.93 1.21
CA PHE A 60 3.52 3.06 2.11
C PHE A 60 2.33 2.80 3.03
N SER A 61 1.30 2.10 2.54
CA SER A 61 0.16 1.71 3.38
C SER A 61 0.60 0.78 4.53
N ILE A 62 1.52 -0.15 4.25
CA ILE A 62 2.09 -1.03 5.28
C ILE A 62 2.89 -0.21 6.30
N ILE A 63 3.77 0.68 5.84
CA ILE A 63 4.63 1.49 6.70
C ILE A 63 3.79 2.38 7.62
N LEU A 64 2.71 2.94 7.10
CA LEU A 64 1.87 3.91 7.81
C LEU A 64 0.69 3.25 8.54
N ASN A 65 0.55 1.93 8.46
CA ASN A 65 -0.57 1.18 9.03
C ASN A 65 -1.93 1.68 8.54
N THR A 66 -2.00 2.08 7.28
CA THR A 66 -3.25 2.49 6.66
C THR A 66 -3.94 1.28 6.04
N PRO A 67 -5.20 0.98 6.39
CA PRO A 67 -5.93 -0.11 5.76
C PRO A 67 -5.96 0.03 4.24
N PHE A 68 -5.73 -1.07 3.52
CA PHE A 68 -5.64 -1.02 2.08
C PHE A 68 -6.08 -2.32 1.43
N GLN A 69 -6.54 -2.21 0.20
CA GLN A 69 -6.81 -3.34 -0.67
C GLN A 69 -5.96 -3.22 -1.93
N VAL A 70 -5.37 -4.33 -2.34
CA VAL A 70 -4.58 -4.41 -3.57
C VAL A 70 -5.44 -4.98 -4.69
N LEU A 71 -5.53 -4.23 -5.78
CA LEU A 71 -6.17 -4.68 -7.01
C LEU A 71 -5.15 -5.37 -7.90
N GLU A 72 -5.55 -6.46 -8.52
CA GLU A 72 -4.70 -7.17 -9.46
C GLU A 72 -4.80 -6.51 -10.84
N ARG A 73 -3.65 -6.34 -11.49
CA ARG A 73 -3.60 -5.92 -12.88
C ARG A 73 -3.83 -7.12 -13.79
N ARG A 74 -4.53 -6.90 -14.90
CA ARG A 74 -4.80 -7.97 -15.87
C ARG A 74 -3.55 -8.42 -16.63
N THR A 75 -2.53 -7.56 -16.72
CA THR A 75 -1.31 -7.83 -17.50
C THR A 75 -0.07 -7.42 -16.72
N GLY A 76 1.04 -8.13 -16.92
CA GLY A 76 2.35 -7.79 -16.37
C GLY A 76 2.75 -8.62 -15.15
N ASN A 77 4.00 -8.44 -14.72
CA ASN A 77 4.61 -9.17 -13.62
C ASN A 77 4.39 -8.50 -12.25
N MET A 78 3.66 -7.39 -12.21
CA MET A 78 3.46 -6.61 -11.00
C MET A 78 2.70 -7.39 -9.93
N ASN A 79 1.76 -8.26 -10.33
CA ASN A 79 0.98 -9.07 -9.40
C ASN A 79 1.85 -9.99 -8.54
N SER A 80 2.88 -10.62 -9.13
CA SER A 80 3.81 -11.49 -8.39
C SER A 80 4.56 -10.72 -7.31
N ARG A 81 4.99 -9.49 -7.61
CA ARG A 81 5.69 -8.64 -6.63
C ARG A 81 4.78 -8.23 -5.49
N LEU A 82 3.54 -7.87 -5.80
CA LEU A 82 2.55 -7.52 -4.79
C LEU A 82 2.16 -8.71 -3.92
N GLU A 83 1.97 -9.89 -4.53
CA GLU A 83 1.67 -11.12 -3.78
C GLU A 83 2.80 -11.45 -2.82
N THR A 84 4.06 -11.41 -3.28
CA THR A 84 5.23 -11.66 -2.45
C THR A 84 5.31 -10.68 -1.28
N LEU A 85 5.05 -9.40 -1.54
CA LEU A 85 5.03 -8.36 -0.51
C LEU A 85 3.98 -8.67 0.56
N LEU A 86 2.76 -9.00 0.15
CA LEU A 86 1.67 -9.26 1.08
C LEU A 86 1.89 -10.55 1.87
N GLU A 87 2.45 -11.58 1.26
CA GLU A 87 2.83 -12.81 1.97
C GLU A 87 3.87 -12.52 3.05
N LYS A 88 4.89 -11.74 2.72
CA LYS A 88 5.96 -11.38 3.65
C LYS A 88 5.43 -10.62 4.87
N PHE A 89 4.49 -9.71 4.65
CA PHE A 89 3.94 -8.87 5.73
C PHE A 89 2.64 -9.41 6.33
N LYS A 90 2.25 -10.63 5.97
CA LYS A 90 1.05 -11.32 6.53
C LYS A 90 -0.26 -10.61 6.20
N LEU A 91 -0.36 -10.05 5.01
CA LEU A 91 -1.51 -9.29 4.54
C LEU A 91 -2.13 -9.85 3.26
N THR A 92 -2.00 -11.15 3.00
CA THR A 92 -2.55 -11.80 1.80
C THR A 92 -4.06 -11.58 1.65
N LYS A 93 -4.78 -11.43 2.75
CA LYS A 93 -6.22 -11.18 2.77
C LYS A 93 -6.59 -9.84 2.12
N ASN A 94 -5.64 -8.93 2.00
CA ASN A 94 -5.85 -7.60 1.42
C ASN A 94 -5.81 -7.60 -0.11
N LEU A 95 -5.56 -8.76 -0.75
CA LEU A 95 -5.75 -8.92 -2.18
C LEU A 95 -7.25 -8.94 -2.51
N ASP A 96 -7.63 -8.24 -3.57
CA ASP A 96 -9.03 -8.16 -4.02
C ASP A 96 -9.65 -9.55 -4.26
N ARG A 97 -8.89 -10.48 -4.85
CA ARG A 97 -9.37 -11.84 -5.14
C ARG A 97 -9.76 -12.65 -3.90
N GLU A 98 -9.28 -12.27 -2.72
CA GLU A 98 -9.64 -12.94 -1.47
C GLU A 98 -11.05 -12.58 -0.99
N GLY A 99 -11.67 -11.57 -1.58
CA GLY A 99 -13.07 -11.26 -1.41
C GLY A 99 -13.47 -10.61 -0.10
N LEU A 100 -12.52 -10.06 0.66
CA LEU A 100 -12.85 -9.30 1.87
C LEU A 100 -13.63 -8.03 1.50
N SER A 101 -14.65 -7.72 2.29
CA SER A 101 -15.35 -6.44 2.17
C SER A 101 -14.45 -5.28 2.62
N PHE A 102 -14.78 -4.07 2.20
CA PHE A 102 -14.06 -2.90 2.65
C PHE A 102 -14.18 -2.68 4.16
N ASP A 103 -15.31 -3.05 4.76
CA ASP A 103 -15.46 -3.00 6.21
C ASP A 103 -14.47 -3.93 6.92
N ASP A 104 -14.27 -5.13 6.41
CA ASP A 104 -13.27 -6.07 6.93
C ASP A 104 -11.85 -5.53 6.77
N ILE A 105 -11.56 -4.89 5.64
CA ILE A 105 -10.25 -4.31 5.37
C ILE A 105 -9.97 -3.13 6.31
N LEU A 106 -10.97 -2.31 6.63
CA LEU A 106 -10.83 -1.23 7.60
C LEU A 106 -10.37 -1.75 8.97
N ASN A 107 -10.71 -2.99 9.32
CA ASN A 107 -10.33 -3.63 10.57
C ASN A 107 -9.05 -4.47 10.46
N THR A 108 -8.21 -4.20 9.47
CA THR A 108 -6.93 -4.90 9.27
C THR A 108 -6.10 -4.86 10.54
N ASP A 109 -5.66 -6.04 11.00
CA ASP A 109 -4.75 -6.16 12.12
C ASP A 109 -3.31 -6.10 11.63
N PHE A 110 -2.58 -5.06 11.99
CA PHE A 110 -1.19 -4.86 11.60
C PHE A 110 -0.17 -5.36 12.61
N THR A 111 -0.59 -6.09 13.65
CA THR A 111 0.31 -6.54 14.73
C THR A 111 1.45 -7.40 14.20
N GLU A 112 1.14 -8.44 13.42
CA GLU A 112 2.17 -9.29 12.80
C GLU A 112 2.97 -8.52 11.75
N THR A 113 2.30 -7.65 11.02
CA THR A 113 2.91 -6.79 10.00
C THR A 113 3.97 -5.89 10.61
N ASP A 114 3.68 -5.26 11.73
CA ASP A 114 4.62 -4.38 12.43
C ASP A 114 5.82 -5.13 12.95
N SER A 115 5.65 -6.36 13.39
CA SER A 115 6.74 -7.23 13.82
C SER A 115 7.70 -7.53 12.64
N VAL A 116 7.15 -7.90 11.49
CA VAL A 116 7.95 -8.13 10.28
C VAL A 116 8.65 -6.86 9.83
N LEU A 117 7.95 -5.73 9.84
CA LEU A 117 8.50 -4.44 9.44
C LEU A 117 9.67 -4.01 10.33
N SER A 118 9.54 -4.20 11.65
CA SER A 118 10.62 -3.91 12.59
C SER A 118 11.85 -4.78 12.33
N SER A 119 11.64 -6.07 12.05
CA SER A 119 12.73 -6.99 11.70
C SER A 119 13.43 -6.57 10.41
N GLU A 120 12.66 -6.20 9.38
CA GLU A 120 13.21 -5.73 8.10
C GLU A 120 14.01 -4.43 8.25
N ARG A 121 13.50 -3.49 9.05
CA ARG A 121 14.21 -2.24 9.33
C ARG A 121 15.53 -2.50 10.05
N LYS A 122 15.54 -3.41 11.01
CA LYS A 122 16.75 -3.79 11.74
C LYS A 122 17.79 -4.40 10.80
N GLN A 123 17.39 -5.33 9.94
CA GLN A 123 18.29 -5.95 8.96
C GLN A 123 18.85 -4.92 7.98
N SER A 124 18.01 -4.02 7.48
CA SER A 124 18.42 -2.96 6.57
C SER A 124 19.42 -2.02 7.22
N LYS A 125 19.19 -1.65 8.47
CA LYS A 125 20.09 -0.78 9.24
C LYS A 125 21.44 -1.46 9.46
N GLU A 126 21.44 -2.72 9.87
CA GLU A 126 22.68 -3.49 10.07
C GLU A 126 23.49 -3.59 8.77
N TYR A 127 22.80 -3.83 7.64
CA TYR A 127 23.43 -3.86 6.33
C TYR A 127 24.07 -2.53 5.97
N LEU A 128 23.34 -1.42 6.15
CA LEU A 128 23.83 -0.08 5.87
C LEU A 128 25.00 0.30 6.77
N ASP A 129 24.91 0.01 8.05
CA ASP A 129 25.99 0.28 9.01
C ASP A 129 27.27 -0.48 8.61
N CYS A 130 27.13 -1.75 8.26
CA CYS A 130 28.25 -2.58 7.79
C CYS A 130 28.86 -2.00 6.49
N PHE A 131 28.04 -1.58 5.55
CA PHE A 131 28.48 -0.97 4.29
C PHE A 131 29.21 0.35 4.54
N LEU A 132 28.70 1.21 5.41
CA LEU A 132 29.30 2.49 5.75
C LEU A 132 30.63 2.30 6.48
N ASP A 133 30.70 1.38 7.42
CA ASP A 133 31.95 1.06 8.14
C ASP A 133 33.05 0.59 7.17
N ASN A 134 32.71 -0.30 6.24
CA ASN A 134 33.66 -0.77 5.23
C ASN A 134 34.12 0.37 4.32
N ARG A 135 33.23 1.31 3.99
CA ARG A 135 33.57 2.45 3.15
C ARG A 135 34.50 3.43 3.86
N VAL A 136 34.29 3.65 5.15
CA VAL A 136 35.15 4.50 5.96
C VAL A 136 36.55 3.89 6.09
N THR A 137 36.63 2.58 6.36
CA THR A 137 37.93 1.90 6.45
C THR A 137 38.68 1.86 5.13
N SER A 138 37.98 1.77 4.00
CA SER A 138 38.64 1.74 2.68
C SER A 138 39.22 3.10 2.26
N ASN A 139 38.86 4.19 2.91
CA ASN A 139 39.34 5.52 2.62
C ASN A 139 40.54 5.95 3.50
N GLU A 140 40.93 5.11 4.41
CA GLU A 140 42.17 5.28 5.19
C GLU A 140 43.36 4.66 4.44
#